data_6af56c426e801161a324eaae025bffc3
#
_entry.id   6af56c426e801161a324eaae025bffc3
#
_cell.length_a   1.000
_cell.length_b   1.000
_cell.length_c   1.000
_cell.angle_alpha   90.00
_cell.angle_beta   90.00
_cell.angle_gamma   90.00
#
_symmetry.space_group_name_H-M   'P 1'
#
loop_
_entity.id
_entity.type
_entity.pdbx_description
1 polymer ?
#
loop_
_entity_poly.entity_id
_entity_poly.type
_entity_poly.pdbx_seq_one_letter_code
_entity_poly.pdbx_strand_id
1 'polypeptide(L)'
;MPRMTTGADGPSSGPPVDAGTARGSLRAAAGVLLLGGLIFFAGVSRPVVSDWAAAFSDEAKRIAIAKADADQFTVGFALMGVGFIVMGIGLGLWGGVLTRLETGRRATAAVVLGLLAAIGGLGPGLVRIIGPLVDVEQAAGESGGLNVAYLLGAFALTLGFVGFGILTWRGPAPQWAGILLALTGVAAVATFPAWYMLGALVFGLVGVVHFRRSWPRKPYPPAREKVPMEK
;
A
#
# COMPACT_ATOMS: atom_id res chain seq x y z
N MET A 1 39.13 -36.35 -29.75
CA MET A 1 37.80 -35.76 -29.63
C MET A 1 37.89 -34.63 -28.58
N PRO A 2 37.79 -33.37 -28.97
CA PRO A 2 37.85 -32.25 -28.03
C PRO A 2 36.48 -32.11 -27.31
N ARG A 3 36.51 -32.02 -25.98
CA ARG A 3 35.32 -31.73 -25.15
C ARG A 3 34.93 -30.25 -25.36
N MET A 4 33.77 -30.02 -25.93
CA MET A 4 33.13 -28.69 -25.88
C MET A 4 32.68 -28.41 -24.45
N THR A 5 33.36 -27.48 -23.81
CA THR A 5 32.89 -26.86 -22.56
C THR A 5 31.87 -25.81 -22.95
N THR A 6 30.60 -26.13 -22.87
CA THR A 6 29.52 -25.16 -22.88
C THR A 6 29.60 -24.34 -21.60
N GLY A 7 30.17 -23.15 -21.69
CA GLY A 7 30.09 -22.12 -20.65
C GLY A 7 28.62 -21.73 -20.49
N ALA A 8 27.98 -22.22 -19.44
CA ALA A 8 26.71 -21.69 -18.97
C ALA A 8 27.02 -20.33 -18.34
N ASP A 9 26.87 -19.27 -19.11
CA ASP A 9 26.82 -17.91 -18.58
C ASP A 9 25.69 -17.86 -17.56
N GLY A 10 26.08 -17.88 -16.27
CA GLY A 10 25.16 -17.69 -15.16
C GLY A 10 24.47 -16.31 -15.28
N PRO A 11 23.24 -16.16 -14.75
CA PRO A 11 22.50 -14.92 -14.83
C PRO A 11 23.38 -13.79 -14.30
N SER A 12 23.59 -12.79 -15.14
CA SER A 12 24.37 -11.58 -14.83
C SER A 12 23.92 -10.99 -13.49
N SER A 13 24.75 -11.10 -12.47
CA SER A 13 24.57 -10.39 -11.22
C SER A 13 24.64 -8.90 -11.54
N GLY A 14 23.50 -8.23 -11.57
CA GLY A 14 23.47 -6.78 -11.68
C GLY A 14 24.35 -6.13 -10.60
N PRO A 15 24.83 -4.90 -10.81
CA PRO A 15 25.70 -4.24 -9.85
C PRO A 15 25.05 -4.25 -8.46
N PRO A 16 25.82 -4.48 -7.37
CA PRO A 16 25.31 -4.50 -6.02
C PRO A 16 24.59 -3.19 -5.71
N VAL A 17 23.34 -3.27 -5.28
CA VAL A 17 22.54 -2.09 -4.92
C VAL A 17 23.23 -1.43 -3.72
N ASP A 18 23.64 -0.18 -3.87
CA ASP A 18 24.23 0.57 -2.76
C ASP A 18 23.19 0.70 -1.62
N ALA A 19 23.60 0.32 -0.41
CA ALA A 19 22.75 0.34 0.78
C ALA A 19 22.21 1.75 1.10
N GLY A 20 22.95 2.80 0.72
CA GLY A 20 22.51 4.18 0.85
C GLY A 20 21.31 4.51 -0.06
N THR A 21 21.40 4.11 -1.31
CA THR A 21 20.35 4.28 -2.33
C THR A 21 19.09 3.52 -1.97
N ALA A 22 19.21 2.26 -1.52
CA ALA A 22 18.07 1.45 -1.09
C ALA A 22 17.34 2.07 0.11
N ARG A 23 18.10 2.60 1.08
CA ARG A 23 17.53 3.31 2.25
C ARG A 23 16.76 4.56 1.84
N GLY A 24 17.34 5.37 0.95
CA GLY A 24 16.68 6.57 0.42
C GLY A 24 15.35 6.23 -0.26
N SER A 25 15.33 5.18 -1.08
CA SER A 25 14.14 4.71 -1.77
C SER A 25 13.06 4.18 -0.83
N LEU A 26 13.43 3.45 0.24
CA LEU A 26 12.47 2.98 1.26
C LEU A 26 11.86 4.15 2.04
N ARG A 27 12.67 5.17 2.37
CA ARG A 27 12.14 6.39 3.01
C ARG A 27 11.18 7.15 2.10
N ALA A 28 11.51 7.26 0.82
CA ALA A 28 10.63 7.90 -0.15
C ALA A 28 9.29 7.17 -0.26
N ALA A 29 9.30 5.84 -0.39
CA ALA A 29 8.10 5.02 -0.42
C ALA A 29 7.25 5.16 0.87
N ALA A 30 7.90 5.15 2.05
CA ALA A 30 7.24 5.40 3.33
C ALA A 30 6.66 6.82 3.43
N GLY A 31 7.36 7.83 2.89
CA GLY A 31 6.88 9.20 2.81
C GLY A 31 5.64 9.35 1.92
N VAL A 32 5.63 8.66 0.77
CA VAL A 32 4.45 8.63 -0.12
C VAL A 32 3.26 7.96 0.57
N LEU A 33 3.49 6.85 1.27
CA LEU A 33 2.44 6.18 2.03
C LEU A 33 1.87 7.07 3.14
N LEU A 34 2.75 7.76 3.89
CA LEU A 34 2.36 8.74 4.91
C LEU A 34 1.53 9.88 4.32
N LEU A 35 1.96 10.43 3.18
CA LEU A 35 1.23 11.48 2.48
C LEU A 35 -0.17 11.01 2.07
N GLY A 36 -0.28 9.80 1.53
CA GLY A 36 -1.58 9.20 1.18
C GLY A 36 -2.51 9.10 2.39
N GLY A 37 -1.99 8.65 3.53
CA GLY A 37 -2.73 8.61 4.79
C GLY A 37 -3.19 9.99 5.27
N LEU A 38 -2.35 11.02 5.15
CA LEU A 38 -2.69 12.40 5.54
C LEU A 38 -3.77 13.00 4.61
N ILE A 39 -3.68 12.78 3.30
CA ILE A 39 -4.69 13.24 2.34
C ILE A 39 -6.02 12.55 2.62
N PHE A 40 -6.01 11.23 2.86
CA PHE A 40 -7.21 10.49 3.21
C PHE A 40 -7.83 11.03 4.52
N PHE A 41 -7.00 11.28 5.53
CA PHE A 41 -7.43 11.88 6.80
C PHE A 41 -8.12 13.22 6.59
N ALA A 42 -7.55 14.09 5.75
CA ALA A 42 -8.16 15.39 5.42
C ALA A 42 -9.55 15.23 4.79
N GLY A 43 -9.77 14.17 3.99
CA GLY A 43 -11.08 13.85 3.43
C GLY A 43 -12.09 13.39 4.49
N VAL A 44 -11.72 12.40 5.32
CA VAL A 44 -12.58 11.84 6.37
C VAL A 44 -12.90 12.87 7.45
N SER A 45 -11.99 13.78 7.74
CA SER A 45 -12.17 14.84 8.76
C SER A 45 -13.15 15.93 8.36
N ARG A 46 -13.66 15.93 7.11
CA ARG A 46 -14.74 16.84 6.71
C ARG A 46 -16.02 16.50 7.48
N PRO A 47 -16.72 17.47 8.10
CA PRO A 47 -17.89 17.20 8.92
C PRO A 47 -18.95 16.35 8.20
N VAL A 48 -19.29 16.71 6.96
CA VAL A 48 -20.27 15.97 6.14
C VAL A 48 -19.86 14.51 5.88
N VAL A 49 -18.54 14.22 5.67
CA VAL A 49 -18.04 12.87 5.46
C VAL A 49 -18.01 12.10 6.78
N SER A 50 -17.67 12.77 7.88
CA SER A 50 -17.70 12.19 9.22
C SER A 50 -19.12 11.80 9.63
N ASP A 51 -20.11 12.67 9.40
CA ASP A 51 -21.52 12.42 9.69
C ASP A 51 -22.10 11.30 8.78
N TRP A 52 -21.72 11.32 7.49
CA TRP A 52 -22.04 10.23 6.56
C TRP A 52 -21.50 8.89 7.03
N ALA A 53 -20.24 8.86 7.46
CA ALA A 53 -19.61 7.64 7.99
C ALA A 53 -20.27 7.17 9.29
N ALA A 54 -20.68 8.09 10.16
CA ALA A 54 -21.42 7.77 11.40
C ALA A 54 -22.81 7.16 11.13
N ALA A 55 -23.40 7.48 9.97
CA ALA A 55 -24.68 6.92 9.53
C ALA A 55 -24.55 5.59 8.77
N PHE A 56 -23.47 4.82 8.99
CA PHE A 56 -23.09 3.63 8.22
C PHE A 56 -24.23 2.60 8.00
N SER A 57 -25.08 2.40 8.99
CA SER A 57 -26.18 1.43 8.94
C SER A 57 -27.50 1.98 8.34
N ASP A 58 -27.56 3.27 8.02
CA ASP A 58 -28.77 3.95 7.54
C ASP A 58 -28.50 4.63 6.19
N GLU A 59 -28.81 3.91 5.10
CA GLU A 59 -28.58 4.40 3.73
C GLU A 59 -29.36 5.69 3.43
N ALA A 60 -30.61 5.79 3.86
CA ALA A 60 -31.44 6.97 3.61
C ALA A 60 -30.85 8.21 4.31
N LYS A 61 -30.35 8.04 5.53
CA LYS A 61 -29.66 9.09 6.28
C LYS A 61 -28.37 9.50 5.62
N ARG A 62 -27.56 8.54 5.12
CA ARG A 62 -26.32 8.82 4.39
C ARG A 62 -26.58 9.65 3.15
N ILE A 63 -27.58 9.28 2.35
CA ILE A 63 -27.98 10.04 1.15
C ILE A 63 -28.46 11.45 1.54
N ALA A 64 -29.26 11.59 2.58
CA ALA A 64 -29.73 12.89 3.04
C ALA A 64 -28.58 13.80 3.49
N ILE A 65 -27.60 13.28 4.22
CA ILE A 65 -26.39 14.02 4.65
C ILE A 65 -25.60 14.50 3.42
N ALA A 66 -25.33 13.60 2.46
CA ALA A 66 -24.55 13.93 1.26
C ALA A 66 -25.25 14.99 0.39
N LYS A 67 -26.59 14.93 0.27
CA LYS A 67 -27.36 15.93 -0.48
C LYS A 67 -27.41 17.29 0.21
N ALA A 68 -27.41 17.32 1.53
CA ALA A 68 -27.50 18.57 2.29
C ALA A 68 -26.26 19.48 2.04
N ASP A 69 -25.09 18.90 1.76
CA ASP A 69 -23.88 19.63 1.40
C ASP A 69 -23.06 18.85 0.35
N ALA A 70 -23.61 18.75 -0.86
CA ALA A 70 -23.06 17.94 -1.93
C ALA A 70 -21.64 18.35 -2.34
N ASP A 71 -21.32 19.63 -2.28
CA ASP A 71 -20.01 20.16 -2.64
C ASP A 71 -18.95 19.70 -1.63
N GLN A 72 -19.22 19.85 -0.34
CA GLN A 72 -18.30 19.41 0.71
C GLN A 72 -18.14 17.88 0.74
N PHE A 73 -19.24 17.14 0.47
CA PHE A 73 -19.22 15.69 0.34
C PHE A 73 -18.31 15.28 -0.83
N THR A 74 -18.49 15.88 -2.01
CA THR A 74 -17.71 15.62 -3.21
C THR A 74 -16.22 15.91 -2.98
N VAL A 75 -15.89 17.05 -2.37
CA VAL A 75 -14.50 17.39 -2.04
C VAL A 75 -13.90 16.40 -1.04
N GLY A 76 -14.66 16.02 -0.01
CA GLY A 76 -14.20 15.05 0.98
C GLY A 76 -13.93 13.68 0.38
N PHE A 77 -14.83 13.20 -0.47
CA PHE A 77 -14.68 11.93 -1.19
C PHE A 77 -13.53 11.98 -2.19
N ALA A 78 -13.34 13.08 -2.90
CA ALA A 78 -12.21 13.26 -3.81
C ALA A 78 -10.88 13.18 -3.04
N LEU A 79 -10.76 13.82 -1.88
CA LEU A 79 -9.57 13.71 -1.02
C LEU A 79 -9.34 12.28 -0.54
N MET A 80 -10.39 11.56 -0.11
CA MET A 80 -10.27 10.14 0.23
C MET A 80 -9.79 9.32 -0.96
N GLY A 81 -10.33 9.58 -2.15
CA GLY A 81 -9.95 8.91 -3.39
C GLY A 81 -8.48 9.13 -3.74
N VAL A 82 -8.01 10.37 -3.70
CA VAL A 82 -6.59 10.70 -3.91
C VAL A 82 -5.72 10.02 -2.85
N GLY A 83 -6.15 10.00 -1.60
CA GLY A 83 -5.47 9.28 -0.52
C GLY A 83 -5.29 7.79 -0.82
N PHE A 84 -6.33 7.10 -1.31
CA PHE A 84 -6.24 5.70 -1.74
C PHE A 84 -5.21 5.49 -2.85
N ILE A 85 -5.25 6.32 -3.88
CA ILE A 85 -4.30 6.24 -5.00
C ILE A 85 -2.86 6.40 -4.49
N VAL A 86 -2.62 7.43 -3.68
CA VAL A 86 -1.27 7.73 -3.16
C VAL A 86 -0.79 6.61 -2.21
N MET A 87 -1.67 6.04 -1.37
CA MET A 87 -1.32 4.88 -0.54
C MET A 87 -0.96 3.67 -1.39
N GLY A 88 -1.73 3.38 -2.44
CA GLY A 88 -1.44 2.29 -3.37
C GLY A 88 -0.09 2.47 -4.07
N ILE A 89 0.21 3.69 -4.53
CA ILE A 89 1.52 4.04 -5.11
C ILE A 89 2.64 3.85 -4.08
N GLY A 90 2.46 4.30 -2.83
CA GLY A 90 3.44 4.14 -1.76
C GLY A 90 3.81 2.68 -1.51
N LEU A 91 2.81 1.79 -1.43
CA LEU A 91 3.04 0.35 -1.31
C LEU A 91 3.64 -0.26 -2.57
N GLY A 92 3.25 0.19 -3.76
CA GLY A 92 3.85 -0.22 -5.03
C GLY A 92 5.35 0.10 -5.10
N LEU A 93 5.73 1.33 -4.72
CA LEU A 93 7.12 1.75 -4.61
C LEU A 93 7.89 0.92 -3.57
N TRP A 94 7.27 0.63 -2.42
CA TRP A 94 7.85 -0.23 -1.39
C TRP A 94 8.15 -1.62 -1.95
N GLY A 95 7.20 -2.22 -2.68
CA GLY A 95 7.37 -3.49 -3.38
C GLY A 95 8.53 -3.46 -4.37
N GLY A 96 8.63 -2.41 -5.18
CA GLY A 96 9.71 -2.21 -6.13
C GLY A 96 11.10 -2.12 -5.47
N VAL A 97 11.19 -1.54 -4.27
CA VAL A 97 12.46 -1.51 -3.52
C VAL A 97 12.77 -2.88 -2.92
N LEU A 98 11.78 -3.55 -2.32
CA LEU A 98 11.96 -4.89 -1.75
C LEU A 98 12.40 -5.91 -2.81
N THR A 99 11.91 -5.79 -4.04
CA THR A 99 12.33 -6.65 -5.16
C THR A 99 13.84 -6.58 -5.42
N ARG A 100 14.46 -5.43 -5.20
CA ARG A 100 15.91 -5.24 -5.36
C ARG A 100 16.73 -5.73 -4.16
N LEU A 101 16.09 -5.85 -2.99
CA LEU A 101 16.75 -6.25 -1.73
C LEU A 101 16.56 -7.73 -1.41
N GLU A 102 15.50 -8.34 -1.92
CA GLU A 102 15.14 -9.73 -1.66
C GLU A 102 15.42 -10.59 -2.89
N THR A 103 15.49 -11.91 -2.69
CA THR A 103 15.73 -12.87 -3.77
C THR A 103 14.66 -13.97 -3.79
N GLY A 104 14.53 -14.63 -4.93
CA GLY A 104 13.65 -15.79 -5.08
C GLY A 104 12.17 -15.44 -4.79
N ARG A 105 11.47 -16.32 -4.05
CA ARG A 105 10.02 -16.20 -3.80
C ARG A 105 9.62 -14.90 -3.11
N ARG A 106 10.48 -14.31 -2.27
CA ARG A 106 10.18 -13.05 -1.58
C ARG A 106 10.20 -11.86 -2.53
N ALA A 107 11.13 -11.83 -3.46
CA ALA A 107 11.15 -10.81 -4.53
C ALA A 107 9.90 -10.90 -5.40
N THR A 108 9.51 -12.10 -5.81
CA THR A 108 8.27 -12.31 -6.58
C THR A 108 7.04 -11.86 -5.81
N ALA A 109 6.94 -12.22 -4.52
CA ALA A 109 5.85 -11.78 -3.67
C ALA A 109 5.79 -10.25 -3.54
N ALA A 110 6.94 -9.57 -3.41
CA ALA A 110 7.00 -8.11 -3.33
C ALA A 110 6.49 -7.44 -4.62
N VAL A 111 6.79 -7.99 -5.81
CA VAL A 111 6.24 -7.51 -7.09
C VAL A 111 4.73 -7.65 -7.11
N VAL A 112 4.23 -8.85 -6.85
CA VAL A 112 2.78 -9.15 -6.92
C VAL A 112 2.01 -8.28 -5.94
N LEU A 113 2.47 -8.18 -4.69
CA LEU A 113 1.82 -7.34 -3.68
C LEU A 113 1.89 -5.86 -4.02
N GLY A 114 3.00 -5.40 -4.61
CA GLY A 114 3.15 -4.02 -5.07
C GLY A 114 2.16 -3.66 -6.18
N LEU A 115 1.98 -4.54 -7.15
CA LEU A 115 1.00 -4.39 -8.22
C LEU A 115 -0.44 -4.43 -7.68
N LEU A 116 -0.74 -5.41 -6.82
CA LEU A 116 -2.05 -5.51 -6.18
C LEU A 116 -2.40 -4.26 -5.38
N ALA A 117 -1.44 -3.73 -4.61
CA ALA A 117 -1.65 -2.51 -3.84
C ALA A 117 -1.85 -1.28 -4.73
N ALA A 118 -1.07 -1.15 -5.82
CA ALA A 118 -1.20 -0.04 -6.76
C ALA A 118 -2.57 -0.06 -7.46
N ILE A 119 -2.98 -1.21 -8.00
CA ILE A 119 -4.30 -1.40 -8.63
C ILE A 119 -5.41 -1.24 -7.58
N GLY A 120 -5.20 -1.82 -6.40
CA GLY A 120 -6.12 -1.74 -5.28
C GLY A 120 -6.35 -0.32 -4.77
N GLY A 121 -5.35 0.55 -4.84
CA GLY A 121 -5.50 1.97 -4.53
C GLY A 121 -6.23 2.75 -5.64
N LEU A 122 -5.99 2.39 -6.91
CA LEU A 122 -6.63 3.05 -8.05
C LEU A 122 -8.14 2.81 -8.09
N GLY A 123 -8.61 1.58 -7.90
CA GLY A 123 -10.04 1.24 -7.95
C GLY A 123 -10.89 2.07 -6.99
N PRO A 124 -10.72 1.93 -5.67
CA PRO A 124 -11.42 2.75 -4.68
C PRO A 124 -11.19 4.24 -4.86
N GLY A 125 -9.97 4.63 -5.26
CA GLY A 125 -9.62 6.02 -5.48
C GLY A 125 -10.45 6.66 -6.57
N LEU A 126 -10.51 6.05 -7.74
CA LEU A 126 -11.32 6.56 -8.86
C LEU A 126 -12.81 6.54 -8.55
N VAL A 127 -13.32 5.50 -7.90
CA VAL A 127 -14.73 5.43 -7.50
C VAL A 127 -15.09 6.58 -6.55
N ARG A 128 -14.23 6.90 -5.58
CA ARG A 128 -14.47 8.01 -4.65
C ARG A 128 -14.33 9.39 -5.30
N ILE A 129 -13.52 9.54 -6.34
CA ILE A 129 -13.41 10.82 -7.09
C ILE A 129 -14.57 10.98 -8.06
N ILE A 130 -14.87 9.96 -8.86
CA ILE A 130 -15.83 10.08 -9.98
C ILE A 130 -17.27 9.90 -9.49
N GLY A 131 -17.51 9.01 -8.53
CA GLY A 131 -18.85 8.69 -8.07
C GLY A 131 -19.69 9.91 -7.70
N PRO A 132 -19.25 10.79 -6.79
CA PRO A 132 -20.01 11.98 -6.41
C PRO A 132 -20.17 13.00 -7.54
N LEU A 133 -19.25 13.04 -8.51
CA LEU A 133 -19.34 13.92 -9.67
C LEU A 133 -20.41 13.47 -10.67
N VAL A 134 -20.70 12.16 -10.71
CA VAL A 134 -21.72 11.57 -11.59
C VAL A 134 -23.07 11.56 -10.88
N ASP A 135 -23.11 11.03 -9.67
CA ASP A 135 -24.33 10.88 -8.88
C ASP A 135 -24.00 10.81 -7.38
N VAL A 136 -24.32 11.90 -6.68
CA VAL A 136 -24.10 12.03 -5.22
C VAL A 136 -24.93 11.00 -4.44
N GLU A 137 -26.17 10.71 -4.86
CA GLU A 137 -27.02 9.74 -4.17
C GLU A 137 -26.46 8.33 -4.26
N GLN A 138 -26.10 7.92 -5.48
CA GLN A 138 -25.50 6.62 -5.71
C GLN A 138 -24.17 6.47 -4.97
N ALA A 139 -23.34 7.51 -4.96
CA ALA A 139 -22.07 7.51 -4.23
C ALA A 139 -22.28 7.43 -2.72
N ALA A 140 -23.27 8.15 -2.18
CA ALA A 140 -23.60 8.15 -0.75
C ALA A 140 -24.25 6.83 -0.29
N GLY A 141 -25.10 6.24 -1.13
CA GLY A 141 -25.75 4.95 -0.87
C GLY A 141 -24.82 3.75 -1.03
N GLU A 142 -23.64 3.95 -1.68
CA GLU A 142 -22.72 2.86 -2.01
C GLU A 142 -23.37 1.74 -2.83
N SER A 143 -24.29 2.10 -3.73
CA SER A 143 -25.04 1.15 -4.56
C SER A 143 -24.51 1.07 -6.00
N GLY A 144 -24.84 -0.02 -6.67
CA GLY A 144 -24.55 -0.20 -8.10
C GLY A 144 -23.17 -0.73 -8.43
N GLY A 145 -22.81 -0.64 -9.73
CA GLY A 145 -21.56 -1.20 -10.27
C GLY A 145 -20.28 -0.53 -9.74
N LEU A 146 -20.37 0.74 -9.33
CA LEU A 146 -19.25 1.45 -8.72
C LEU A 146 -18.85 0.82 -7.38
N ASN A 147 -19.82 0.29 -6.63
CA ASN A 147 -19.54 -0.39 -5.37
C ASN A 147 -18.75 -1.69 -5.58
N VAL A 148 -19.05 -2.47 -6.63
CA VAL A 148 -18.28 -3.69 -6.97
C VAL A 148 -16.83 -3.34 -7.29
N ALA A 149 -16.59 -2.30 -8.09
CA ALA A 149 -15.22 -1.85 -8.41
C ALA A 149 -14.48 -1.36 -7.15
N TYR A 150 -15.19 -0.66 -6.27
CA TYR A 150 -14.66 -0.25 -4.97
C TYR A 150 -14.27 -1.46 -4.12
N LEU A 151 -15.15 -2.44 -3.95
CA LEU A 151 -14.90 -3.64 -3.12
C LEU A 151 -13.73 -4.47 -3.65
N LEU A 152 -13.67 -4.70 -4.96
CA LEU A 152 -12.56 -5.45 -5.57
C LEU A 152 -11.22 -4.74 -5.37
N GLY A 153 -11.20 -3.44 -5.56
CA GLY A 153 -9.99 -2.64 -5.33
C GLY A 153 -9.61 -2.58 -3.85
N ALA A 154 -10.57 -2.38 -2.94
CA ALA A 154 -10.33 -2.41 -1.51
C ALA A 154 -9.79 -3.77 -1.05
N PHE A 155 -10.29 -4.88 -1.58
CA PHE A 155 -9.76 -6.21 -1.32
C PHE A 155 -8.32 -6.38 -1.81
N ALA A 156 -8.01 -5.91 -3.02
CA ALA A 156 -6.64 -5.94 -3.56
C ALA A 156 -5.68 -5.08 -2.72
N LEU A 157 -6.13 -3.89 -2.27
CA LEU A 157 -5.35 -3.03 -1.37
C LEU A 157 -5.11 -3.71 -0.02
N THR A 158 -6.12 -4.39 0.54
CA THR A 158 -5.99 -5.20 1.75
C THR A 158 -4.92 -6.26 1.62
N LEU A 159 -4.92 -7.01 0.52
CA LEU A 159 -3.88 -8.01 0.26
C LEU A 159 -2.49 -7.36 0.22
N GLY A 160 -2.39 -6.15 -0.32
CA GLY A 160 -1.18 -5.33 -0.27
C GLY A 160 -0.75 -5.03 1.18
N PHE A 161 -1.65 -4.47 2.01
CA PHE A 161 -1.37 -4.15 3.41
C PHE A 161 -0.96 -5.38 4.22
N VAL A 162 -1.74 -6.46 4.15
CA VAL A 162 -1.47 -7.71 4.88
C VAL A 162 -0.18 -8.34 4.39
N GLY A 163 -0.01 -8.46 3.08
CA GLY A 163 1.16 -9.09 2.48
C GLY A 163 2.44 -8.34 2.78
N PHE A 164 2.46 -7.01 2.67
CA PHE A 164 3.61 -6.20 3.06
C PHE A 164 3.85 -6.23 4.57
N GLY A 165 2.81 -6.28 5.38
CA GLY A 165 2.94 -6.48 6.81
C GLY A 165 3.71 -7.77 7.13
N ILE A 166 3.36 -8.88 6.46
CA ILE A 166 4.04 -10.18 6.62
C ILE A 166 5.47 -10.13 6.06
N LEU A 167 5.70 -9.56 4.88
CA LEU A 167 7.02 -9.46 4.28
C LEU A 167 7.98 -8.63 5.13
N THR A 168 7.49 -7.54 5.73
CA THR A 168 8.32 -6.66 6.57
C THR A 168 8.58 -7.22 7.96
N TRP A 169 7.82 -8.21 8.43
CA TRP A 169 8.08 -8.88 9.72
C TRP A 169 9.51 -9.42 9.85
N ARG A 170 10.09 -9.93 8.73
CA ARG A 170 11.47 -10.41 8.67
C ARG A 170 12.36 -9.50 7.82
N GLY A 171 11.93 -8.27 7.58
CA GLY A 171 12.54 -7.32 6.67
C GLY A 171 13.18 -6.12 7.38
N PRO A 172 13.38 -5.03 6.65
CA PRO A 172 14.10 -3.85 7.13
C PRO A 172 13.31 -2.98 8.12
N ALA A 173 12.01 -3.19 8.30
CA ALA A 173 11.17 -2.43 9.24
C ALA A 173 11.04 -3.16 10.60
N PRO A 174 10.72 -2.42 11.69
CA PRO A 174 10.42 -3.04 12.98
C PRO A 174 9.25 -4.02 12.87
N GLN A 175 9.35 -5.18 13.50
CA GLN A 175 8.34 -6.25 13.42
C GLN A 175 6.93 -5.77 13.79
N TRP A 176 6.81 -4.97 14.86
CA TRP A 176 5.53 -4.44 15.31
C TRP A 176 4.85 -3.55 14.25
N ALA A 177 5.63 -2.80 13.44
CA ALA A 177 5.09 -1.97 12.38
C ALA A 177 4.50 -2.83 11.24
N GLY A 178 5.14 -3.95 10.91
CA GLY A 178 4.60 -4.93 9.96
C GLY A 178 3.30 -5.58 10.46
N ILE A 179 3.25 -5.96 11.74
CA ILE A 179 2.03 -6.50 12.38
C ILE A 179 0.90 -5.46 12.32
N LEU A 180 1.19 -4.22 12.68
CA LEU A 180 0.20 -3.16 12.66
C LEU A 180 -0.33 -2.91 11.23
N LEU A 181 0.55 -2.90 10.23
CA LEU A 181 0.15 -2.75 8.83
C LEU A 181 -0.80 -3.88 8.41
N ALA A 182 -0.50 -5.12 8.76
CA ALA A 182 -1.36 -6.27 8.46
C ALA A 182 -2.71 -6.17 9.17
N LEU A 183 -2.72 -5.85 10.46
CA LEU A 183 -3.94 -5.73 11.27
C LEU A 183 -4.86 -4.62 10.75
N THR A 184 -4.30 -3.46 10.37
CA THR A 184 -5.11 -2.37 9.81
C THR A 184 -5.70 -2.72 8.45
N GLY A 185 -5.00 -3.51 7.62
CA GLY A 185 -5.55 -4.05 6.37
C GLY A 185 -6.75 -4.96 6.62
N VAL A 186 -6.66 -5.90 7.57
CA VAL A 186 -7.77 -6.78 7.94
C VAL A 186 -8.93 -5.99 8.53
N ALA A 187 -8.66 -5.06 9.46
CA ALA A 187 -9.69 -4.24 10.09
C ALA A 187 -10.45 -3.36 9.07
N ALA A 188 -9.76 -2.87 8.03
CA ALA A 188 -10.36 -2.04 6.99
C ALA A 188 -11.47 -2.77 6.22
N VAL A 189 -11.27 -4.07 5.92
CA VAL A 189 -12.30 -4.88 5.26
C VAL A 189 -13.44 -5.24 6.22
N ALA A 190 -13.08 -5.53 7.48
CA ALA A 190 -14.07 -6.01 8.45
C ALA A 190 -15.00 -4.90 8.97
N THR A 191 -14.55 -3.63 8.96
CA THR A 191 -15.28 -2.53 9.61
C THR A 191 -15.39 -1.28 8.73
N PHE A 192 -14.31 -0.52 8.59
CA PHE A 192 -14.33 0.77 7.90
C PHE A 192 -12.98 1.12 7.26
N PRO A 193 -12.99 1.72 6.04
CA PRO A 193 -11.76 2.05 5.30
C PRO A 193 -10.77 2.97 6.01
N ALA A 194 -11.19 3.69 7.05
CA ALA A 194 -10.29 4.55 7.83
C ALA A 194 -9.10 3.79 8.46
N TRP A 195 -9.19 2.48 8.63
CA TRP A 195 -8.07 1.68 9.10
C TRP A 195 -6.88 1.66 8.15
N TYR A 196 -7.10 1.76 6.83
CA TYR A 196 -6.00 1.92 5.87
C TYR A 196 -5.20 3.21 6.16
N MET A 197 -5.92 4.31 6.48
CA MET A 197 -5.29 5.56 6.87
C MET A 197 -4.41 5.38 8.09
N LEU A 198 -4.92 4.75 9.16
CA LEU A 198 -4.14 4.53 10.38
C LEU A 198 -2.90 3.69 10.08
N GLY A 199 -3.04 2.61 9.32
CA GLY A 199 -1.91 1.79 8.87
C GLY A 199 -0.89 2.58 8.07
N ALA A 200 -1.34 3.38 7.12
CA ALA A 200 -0.49 4.21 6.28
C ALA A 200 0.24 5.29 7.08
N LEU A 201 -0.44 5.97 8.01
CA LEU A 201 0.15 7.00 8.85
C LEU A 201 1.23 6.43 9.77
N VAL A 202 0.90 5.38 10.50
CA VAL A 202 1.84 4.81 11.48
C VAL A 202 3.01 4.12 10.77
N PHE A 203 2.74 3.27 9.79
CA PHE A 203 3.80 2.58 9.05
C PHE A 203 4.66 3.56 8.25
N GLY A 204 4.05 4.56 7.62
CA GLY A 204 4.76 5.60 6.88
C GLY A 204 5.67 6.43 7.80
N LEU A 205 5.15 6.89 8.95
CA LEU A 205 5.93 7.63 9.93
C LEU A 205 7.12 6.81 10.47
N VAL A 206 6.85 5.55 10.86
CA VAL A 206 7.90 4.63 11.34
C VAL A 206 8.93 4.41 10.25
N GLY A 207 8.52 4.20 9.02
CA GLY A 207 9.42 4.02 7.88
C GLY A 207 10.33 5.23 7.69
N VAL A 208 9.78 6.44 7.66
CA VAL A 208 10.55 7.67 7.51
C VAL A 208 11.57 7.84 8.65
N VAL A 209 11.16 7.62 9.91
CA VAL A 209 12.02 7.82 11.10
C VAL A 209 13.04 6.71 11.25
N HIS A 210 12.60 5.44 11.14
CA HIS A 210 13.46 4.28 11.33
C HIS A 210 14.60 4.24 10.31
N PHE A 211 14.30 4.45 9.02
CA PHE A 211 15.31 4.47 7.97
C PHE A 211 16.21 5.70 8.02
N ARG A 212 15.88 6.70 8.81
CA ARG A 212 16.80 7.81 9.10
C ARG A 212 17.88 7.42 10.12
N ARG A 213 17.53 6.59 11.14
CA ARG A 213 18.36 6.39 12.34
C ARG A 213 19.07 5.04 12.41
N SER A 214 18.49 3.95 11.96
CA SER A 214 18.86 2.61 12.41
C SER A 214 19.07 1.54 11.33
N TRP A 215 19.43 1.92 10.09
CA TRP A 215 19.82 0.89 9.13
C TRP A 215 21.14 0.25 9.58
N PRO A 216 21.22 -1.12 9.63
CA PRO A 216 22.45 -1.78 10.04
C PRO A 216 23.60 -1.38 9.10
N ARG A 217 24.71 -0.92 9.69
CA ARG A 217 25.94 -0.59 8.98
C ARG A 217 26.64 -1.83 8.42
N LYS A 218 26.14 -3.03 8.72
CA LYS A 218 26.70 -4.27 8.20
C LYS A 218 26.10 -4.53 6.81
N PRO A 219 26.95 -4.74 5.80
CA PRO A 219 26.47 -5.21 4.51
C PRO A 219 25.71 -6.52 4.72
N TYR A 220 24.62 -6.70 4.00
CA TYR A 220 23.94 -8.00 3.90
C TYR A 220 25.03 -9.04 3.61
N PRO A 221 25.10 -10.16 4.33
CA PRO A 221 26.06 -11.18 4.00
C PRO A 221 25.86 -11.54 2.52
N PRO A 222 26.94 -11.54 1.71
CA PRO A 222 26.85 -11.94 0.32
C PRO A 222 26.08 -13.26 0.27
N ALA A 223 25.18 -13.37 -0.71
CA ALA A 223 24.43 -14.60 -0.93
C ALA A 223 25.43 -15.76 -0.81
N ARG A 224 25.22 -16.68 0.13
CA ARG A 224 26.16 -17.76 0.40
C ARG A 224 26.54 -18.39 -0.94
N GLU A 225 27.78 -18.17 -1.33
CA GLU A 225 28.39 -18.87 -2.45
C GLU A 225 28.10 -20.34 -2.22
N LYS A 226 27.34 -20.97 -3.12
CA LYS A 226 27.08 -22.39 -3.06
C LYS A 226 28.44 -23.05 -3.14
N VAL A 227 28.96 -23.50 -2.00
CA VAL A 227 30.15 -24.34 -1.97
C VAL A 227 29.86 -25.50 -2.90
N PRO A 228 30.65 -25.72 -3.95
CA PRO A 228 30.48 -26.89 -4.81
C PRO A 228 30.61 -28.12 -3.92
N MET A 229 29.58 -28.95 -3.88
CA MET A 229 29.75 -30.27 -3.26
C MET A 229 30.69 -31.06 -4.18
N GLU A 230 31.96 -31.16 -3.78
CA GLU A 230 32.90 -32.14 -4.34
C GLU A 230 32.31 -33.53 -4.11
N LYS A 231 32.11 -34.23 -5.22
CA LYS A 231 31.78 -35.66 -5.24
C LYS A 231 33.04 -36.49 -5.25
#